data_c83d0f3f19e38d6a52eefbb241181683
#
_entry.id   c83d0f3f19e38d6a52eefbb241181683
#
_cell.length_a   1.000
_cell.length_b   1.000
_cell.length_c   1.000
_cell.angle_alpha   90.00
_cell.angle_beta   90.00
_cell.angle_gamma   90.00
#
_symmetry.space_group_name_H-M   'P 1'
#
loop_
_entity.id
_entity.type
_entity.pdbx_description
1 polymer ?
#
loop_
_entity_poly.entity_id
_entity_poly.type
_entity_poly.pdbx_seq_one_letter_code
_entity_poly.pdbx_strand_id
1 'polypeptide(L)'
;MKRRVVITGLGIVSPVGNDLTTAWDNIVNGRSGISRITRFDPSAITTHIAGEVKDFDISTYVSSKEARQMDTFIHYGLAAGMQAWLSLIHI
;
A
#
# COMPACT_ATOMS: atom_id res chain seq x y z
N MET A 1 -23.06 15.48 -25.85
CA MET A 1 -23.22 14.41 -24.83
C MET A 1 -22.06 14.51 -23.82
N LYS A 2 -22.39 14.62 -22.56
CA LYS A 2 -21.36 14.64 -21.50
C LYS A 2 -20.94 13.20 -21.18
N ARG A 3 -19.62 12.97 -21.16
CA ARG A 3 -19.10 11.68 -20.69
C ARG A 3 -19.23 11.60 -19.17
N ARG A 4 -19.64 10.45 -18.70
CA ARG A 4 -19.77 10.19 -17.27
C ARG A 4 -18.77 9.10 -16.90
N VAL A 5 -17.86 9.45 -15.97
CA VAL A 5 -16.83 8.53 -15.50
C VAL A 5 -17.04 8.29 -14.02
N VAL A 6 -17.03 7.05 -13.60
CA VAL A 6 -17.19 6.68 -12.18
C VAL A 6 -16.05 5.78 -11.75
N ILE A 7 -15.71 5.86 -10.47
CA ILE A 7 -14.73 4.96 -9.85
C ILE A 7 -15.50 3.76 -9.30
N THR A 8 -15.13 2.56 -9.75
CA THR A 8 -15.81 1.30 -9.37
C THR A 8 -15.03 0.43 -8.41
N GLY A 9 -13.75 0.68 -8.23
CA GLY A 9 -12.92 -0.05 -7.29
C GLY A 9 -11.67 0.73 -6.91
N LEU A 10 -11.20 0.52 -5.71
CA LEU A 10 -10.00 1.19 -5.16
C LEU A 10 -9.12 0.19 -4.44
N GLY A 11 -7.82 0.40 -4.53
CA GLY A 11 -6.83 -0.34 -3.76
C GLY A 11 -5.70 0.58 -3.33
N ILE A 12 -5.05 0.27 -2.24
CA ILE A 12 -3.98 1.10 -1.70
C ILE A 12 -2.96 0.25 -0.94
N VAL A 13 -1.71 0.63 -1.05
CA VAL A 13 -0.62 0.20 -0.17
C VAL A 13 0.13 1.47 0.23
N SER A 14 0.15 1.78 1.50
CA SER A 14 0.69 3.06 1.98
C SER A 14 1.22 2.95 3.41
N PRO A 15 1.97 3.97 3.89
CA PRO A 15 2.41 4.00 5.29
C PRO A 15 1.28 4.04 6.32
N VAL A 16 0.06 4.42 5.94
CA VAL A 16 -1.09 4.46 6.86
C VAL A 16 -1.95 3.21 6.79
N GLY A 17 -1.73 2.33 5.82
CA GLY A 17 -2.46 1.07 5.74
C GLY A 17 -2.24 0.35 4.43
N ASN A 18 -2.40 -0.96 4.44
CA ASN A 18 -2.18 -1.83 3.28
C ASN A 18 -3.49 -2.24 2.60
N ASP A 19 -4.60 -1.71 3.05
CA ASP A 19 -5.91 -1.85 2.41
C ASP A 19 -6.70 -0.55 2.59
N LEU A 20 -7.77 -0.43 1.84
CA LEU A 20 -8.55 0.80 1.80
C LEU A 20 -9.21 1.13 3.13
N THR A 21 -9.78 0.14 3.79
CA THR A 21 -10.48 0.32 5.07
C THR A 21 -9.52 0.81 6.16
N THR A 22 -8.38 0.17 6.31
CA THR A 22 -7.36 0.54 7.30
C THR A 22 -6.78 1.91 7.01
N ALA A 23 -6.43 2.19 5.76
CA ALA A 23 -5.86 3.48 5.36
C ALA A 23 -6.84 4.62 5.60
N TRP A 24 -8.08 4.46 5.22
CA TRP A 24 -9.11 5.47 5.41
C TRP A 24 -9.39 5.74 6.89
N ASP A 25 -9.49 4.67 7.70
CA ASP A 25 -9.67 4.81 9.14
C ASP A 25 -8.55 5.61 9.78
N ASN A 26 -7.30 5.33 9.41
CA ASN A 26 -6.15 6.05 9.93
C ASN A 26 -6.13 7.52 9.48
N ILE A 27 -6.50 7.80 8.23
CA ILE A 27 -6.56 9.18 7.71
C ILE A 27 -7.64 9.99 8.45
N VAL A 28 -8.83 9.43 8.59
CA VAL A 28 -9.96 10.10 9.25
C VAL A 28 -9.65 10.39 10.72
N ASN A 29 -8.94 9.50 11.40
CA ASN A 29 -8.57 9.66 12.80
C ASN A 29 -7.26 10.44 13.00
N GLY A 30 -6.67 10.96 11.94
CA GLY A 30 -5.47 11.78 12.01
C GLY A 30 -4.21 11.02 12.41
N ARG A 31 -4.15 9.71 12.18
CA ARG A 31 -2.99 8.89 12.50
C ARG A 31 -1.92 9.05 11.44
N SER A 32 -0.68 9.33 11.87
CA SER A 32 0.44 9.48 10.96
C SER A 32 1.06 8.15 10.58
N GLY A 33 1.43 8.02 9.29
CA GLY A 33 2.24 6.91 8.81
C GLY A 33 3.74 7.20 8.83
N ILE A 34 4.12 8.39 9.24
CA ILE A 34 5.52 8.80 9.32
C ILE A 34 6.11 8.31 10.65
N SER A 35 7.24 7.62 10.59
CA SER A 35 7.91 7.09 11.77
C SER A 35 9.41 6.97 11.51
N ARG A 36 10.16 6.53 12.52
CA ARG A 36 11.60 6.31 12.39
C ARG A 36 11.87 5.27 11.30
N ILE A 37 12.88 5.52 10.48
CA ILE A 37 13.28 4.59 9.41
C ILE A 37 13.75 3.27 10.04
N THR A 38 13.19 2.16 9.54
CA THR A 38 13.54 0.81 10.01
C THR A 38 14.26 -0.03 8.96
N ARG A 39 14.19 0.35 7.67
CA ARG A 39 14.73 -0.44 6.56
C ARG A 39 16.26 -0.40 6.49
N PHE A 40 16.86 0.63 7.07
CA PHE A 40 18.31 0.76 7.19
C PHE A 40 18.63 1.62 8.41
N ASP A 41 19.91 1.69 8.80
CA ASP A 41 20.33 2.53 9.92
C ASP A 41 20.51 3.98 9.45
N PRO A 42 19.63 4.93 9.86
CA PRO A 42 19.69 6.32 9.42
C PRO A 42 20.66 7.20 10.21
N SER A 43 21.45 6.63 11.13
CA SER A 43 22.30 7.41 12.04
C SER A 43 23.35 8.26 11.31
N ALA A 44 23.75 7.85 10.10
CA ALA A 44 24.75 8.57 9.31
C ALA A 44 24.16 9.72 8.46
N ILE A 45 22.83 9.90 8.45
CA ILE A 45 22.17 10.94 7.68
C ILE A 45 21.33 11.84 8.58
N THR A 46 20.96 13.02 8.07
CA THR A 46 20.24 14.02 8.87
C THR A 46 18.76 13.71 9.07
N THR A 47 18.13 13.03 8.10
CA THR A 47 16.72 12.65 8.18
C THR A 47 16.59 11.24 8.73
N HIS A 48 15.85 11.08 9.82
CA HIS A 48 15.66 9.79 10.48
C HIS A 48 14.24 9.26 10.42
N ILE A 49 13.33 10.00 9.77
CA ILE A 49 11.91 9.63 9.66
C ILE A 49 11.51 9.50 8.20
N ALA A 50 10.55 8.63 7.93
CA ALA A 50 10.01 8.41 6.58
C ALA A 50 8.64 7.74 6.65
N GLY A 51 7.90 7.82 5.56
CA GLY A 51 6.68 7.05 5.37
C GLY A 51 6.99 5.69 4.78
N GLU A 52 7.16 4.68 5.61
CA GLU A 52 7.42 3.31 5.17
C GLU A 52 6.14 2.49 5.20
N VAL A 53 5.97 1.60 4.21
CA VAL A 53 4.90 0.60 4.23
C VAL A 53 5.24 -0.43 5.32
N LYS A 54 4.27 -0.70 6.21
CA LYS A 54 4.47 -1.57 7.38
C LYS A 54 3.59 -2.81 7.28
N ASP A 55 4.10 -3.92 7.81
CA ASP A 55 3.34 -5.17 7.94
C ASP A 55 2.77 -5.68 6.61
N PHE A 56 3.43 -5.37 5.50
CA PHE A 56 3.00 -5.80 4.18
C PHE A 56 3.44 -7.24 3.91
N ASP A 57 2.48 -8.08 3.55
CA ASP A 57 2.71 -9.49 3.23
C ASP A 57 2.30 -9.76 1.79
N ILE A 58 3.27 -9.91 0.90
CA ILE A 58 3.04 -10.19 -0.53
C ILE A 58 2.45 -11.60 -0.74
N SER A 59 2.64 -12.52 0.20
CA SER A 59 2.14 -13.90 0.06
C SER A 59 0.62 -13.98 -0.06
N THR A 60 -0.09 -12.95 0.39
CA THR A 60 -1.55 -12.85 0.22
C THR A 60 -1.95 -12.75 -1.25
N TYR A 61 -1.08 -12.23 -2.11
CA TYR A 61 -1.38 -11.90 -3.51
C TYR A 61 -0.68 -12.82 -4.50
N VAL A 62 0.57 -13.19 -4.25
CA VAL A 62 1.35 -14.03 -5.16
C VAL A 62 2.15 -15.08 -4.37
N SER A 63 2.61 -16.14 -5.04
CA SER A 63 3.44 -17.16 -4.43
C SER A 63 4.81 -16.59 -4.03
N SER A 64 5.46 -17.23 -3.06
CA SER A 64 6.80 -16.80 -2.63
C SER A 64 7.83 -16.94 -3.75
N LYS A 65 7.65 -17.88 -4.67
CA LYS A 65 8.52 -18.02 -5.85
C LYS A 65 8.39 -16.82 -6.78
N GLU A 66 7.16 -16.38 -7.06
CA GLU A 66 6.91 -15.21 -7.90
C GLU A 66 7.40 -13.94 -7.22
N ALA A 67 7.18 -13.81 -5.91
CA ALA A 67 7.60 -12.65 -5.14
C ALA A 67 9.12 -12.43 -5.19
N ARG A 68 9.91 -13.50 -5.18
CA ARG A 68 11.37 -13.41 -5.25
C ARG A 68 11.90 -12.88 -6.57
N GLN A 69 11.11 -12.96 -7.63
CA GLN A 69 11.49 -12.51 -8.97
C GLN A 69 11.15 -11.05 -9.22
N MET A 70 10.56 -10.37 -8.23
CA MET A 70 10.05 -9.01 -8.37
C MET A 70 10.61 -8.09 -7.29
N ASP A 71 10.84 -6.83 -7.65
CA ASP A 71 11.19 -5.79 -6.69
C ASP A 71 9.98 -5.39 -5.83
N THR A 72 10.26 -4.76 -4.70
CA THR A 72 9.22 -4.35 -3.74
C THR A 72 8.17 -3.43 -4.35
N PHE A 73 8.57 -2.51 -5.25
CA PHE A 73 7.59 -1.61 -5.87
C PHE A 73 6.57 -2.38 -6.72
N ILE A 74 6.98 -3.48 -7.34
CA ILE A 74 6.08 -4.36 -8.11
C ILE A 74 5.10 -5.04 -7.16
N HIS A 75 5.56 -5.47 -5.98
CA HIS A 75 4.69 -6.05 -4.94
C HIS A 75 3.59 -5.08 -4.55
N TYR A 76 3.92 -3.82 -4.33
CA TYR A 76 2.94 -2.80 -3.94
C TYR A 76 1.94 -2.52 -5.06
N GLY A 77 2.43 -2.43 -6.29
CA GLY A 77 1.58 -2.22 -7.46
C GLY A 77 0.60 -3.36 -7.69
N LEU A 78 1.07 -4.61 -7.58
CA LEU A 78 0.21 -5.79 -7.69
C LEU A 78 -0.84 -5.83 -6.59
N ALA A 79 -0.45 -5.59 -5.36
CA ALA A 79 -1.37 -5.63 -4.21
C ALA A 79 -2.47 -4.58 -4.36
N ALA A 80 -2.11 -3.35 -4.67
CA ALA A 80 -3.09 -2.28 -4.86
C ALA A 80 -4.01 -2.56 -6.06
N GLY A 81 -3.46 -3.04 -7.17
CA GLY A 81 -4.23 -3.40 -8.36
C GLY A 81 -5.21 -4.53 -8.10
N MET A 82 -4.78 -5.56 -7.39
CA MET A 82 -5.65 -6.69 -7.05
C MET A 82 -6.76 -6.29 -6.07
N GLN A 83 -6.49 -5.42 -5.11
CA GLN A 83 -7.51 -4.87 -4.23
C GLN A 83 -8.58 -4.12 -5.02
N ALA A 84 -8.18 -3.27 -5.96
CA ALA A 84 -9.10 -2.53 -6.80
C ALA A 84 -9.95 -3.45 -7.67
N TRP A 85 -9.35 -4.50 -8.24
CA TRP A 85 -10.05 -5.49 -9.05
C TRP A 85 -11.06 -6.29 -8.22
N LEU A 86 -10.68 -6.74 -7.03
CA LEU A 86 -11.57 -7.47 -6.13
C LEU A 86 -12.73 -6.61 -5.63
N SER A 87 -12.51 -5.31 -5.42
CA SER A 87 -13.58 -4.37 -5.10
C SER A 87 -14.61 -4.31 -6.21
N LEU A 88 -14.17 -4.32 -7.47
CA LEU A 88 -15.05 -4.32 -8.63
C LEU A 88 -15.92 -5.57 -8.70
N ILE A 89 -15.34 -6.73 -8.39
CA ILE A 89 -16.06 -8.02 -8.46
C ILE A 89 -17.17 -8.10 -7.42
N HIS A 90 -17.02 -7.44 -6.28
CA HIS A 90 -18.00 -7.49 -5.19
C HIS A 90 -19.12 -6.46 -5.29
N ILE A 91 -19.21 -5.76 -6.40
CA ILE A 91 -20.30 -4.80 -6.64
C ILE A 91 -21.61 -5.50 -7.05
#